data_49b081b2ece696a08d9e5873302becb4
#
_entry.id   49b081b2ece696a08d9e5873302becb4
#
_cell.length_a   1.000
_cell.length_b   1.000
_cell.length_c   1.000
_cell.angle_alpha   90.00
_cell.angle_beta   90.00
_cell.angle_gamma   90.00
#
_symmetry.space_group_name_H-M   'P 1'
#
loop_
_entity.id
_entity.type
_entity.pdbx_description
1 polymer ?
#
loop_
_entity_poly.entity_id
_entity_poly.type
_entity_poly.pdbx_seq_one_letter_code
_entity_poly.pdbx_strand_id
1 'polypeptide(L)'
;MSHKAKFKIGQIIHHRLFNYTRVVFDIDPIFQGSEEWYEQVARSRPSKNKPWYHVLVHTAEHSTYVAEQNLDPEENPKAIQHPLINSLFTKFDGMQYYLKSRPN
;
A
#
# COMPACT_ATOMS: atom_id res chain seq x y z
N MET A 1 -3.20 -8.81 21.04
CA MET A 1 -2.92 -9.61 19.83
C MET A 1 -2.69 -8.70 18.64
N SER A 2 -1.65 -8.95 17.89
CA SER A 2 -1.43 -8.25 16.65
C SER A 2 -2.33 -8.83 15.54
N HIS A 3 -2.85 -7.98 14.69
CA HIS A 3 -3.63 -8.42 13.54
C HIS A 3 -2.70 -8.77 12.39
N LYS A 4 -2.98 -9.86 11.71
CA LYS A 4 -2.26 -10.21 10.49
C LYS A 4 -2.68 -9.27 9.37
N ALA A 5 -1.72 -8.84 8.57
CA ALA A 5 -2.00 -8.05 7.39
C ALA A 5 -2.78 -8.88 6.36
N LYS A 6 -3.84 -8.31 5.82
CA LYS A 6 -4.63 -8.96 4.76
C LYS A 6 -3.94 -8.95 3.43
N PHE A 7 -3.07 -7.96 3.21
CA PHE A 7 -2.39 -7.77 1.93
C PHE A 7 -0.90 -7.94 2.13
N LYS A 8 -0.19 -8.24 1.04
CA LYS A 8 1.24 -8.48 1.08
C LYS A 8 2.00 -7.47 0.24
N ILE A 9 3.29 -7.34 0.48
CA ILE A 9 4.15 -6.48 -0.34
C ILE A 9 4.13 -7.00 -1.78
N GLY A 10 3.95 -6.09 -2.73
CA GLY A 10 3.83 -6.41 -4.15
C GLY A 10 2.41 -6.65 -4.61
N GLN A 11 1.46 -6.78 -3.71
CA GLN A 11 0.07 -6.98 -4.07
C GLN A 11 -0.55 -5.72 -4.64
N ILE A 12 -1.38 -5.89 -5.67
CA ILE A 12 -2.12 -4.79 -6.28
C ILE A 12 -3.49 -4.70 -5.63
N ILE A 13 -3.81 -3.51 -5.17
CA ILE A 13 -5.03 -3.21 -4.40
C ILE A 13 -5.66 -1.94 -4.96
N HIS A 14 -6.85 -1.62 -4.50
CA HIS A 14 -7.44 -0.32 -4.76
C HIS A 14 -8.07 0.24 -3.48
N HIS A 15 -8.20 1.56 -3.45
CA HIS A 15 -8.83 2.26 -2.34
C HIS A 15 -10.35 2.18 -2.52
N ARG A 16 -11.07 1.92 -1.44
CA ARG A 16 -12.54 1.78 -1.50
C ARG A 16 -13.26 3.05 -1.95
N LEU A 17 -12.71 4.20 -1.57
CA LEU A 17 -13.32 5.50 -1.89
C LEU A 17 -12.76 6.13 -3.16
N PHE A 18 -11.47 5.88 -3.45
CA PHE A 18 -10.78 6.47 -4.58
C PHE A 18 -10.37 5.36 -5.54
N ASN A 19 -10.93 5.37 -6.72
CA ASN A 19 -10.83 4.26 -7.68
C ASN A 19 -9.48 4.17 -8.39
N TYR A 20 -8.38 4.43 -7.69
CA TYR A 20 -7.03 4.29 -8.23
C TYR A 20 -6.40 2.97 -7.80
N THR A 21 -5.78 2.30 -8.75
CA THR A 21 -5.01 1.09 -8.48
C THR A 21 -3.71 1.46 -7.78
N ARG A 22 -3.28 0.61 -6.84
CA ARG A 22 -2.08 0.86 -6.03
C ARG A 22 -1.32 -0.44 -5.83
N VAL A 23 -0.03 -0.33 -5.56
CA VAL A 23 0.78 -1.49 -5.18
C VAL A 23 1.37 -1.27 -3.80
N VAL A 24 1.32 -2.30 -2.97
CA VAL A 24 1.89 -2.27 -1.62
C VAL A 24 3.40 -2.44 -1.69
N PHE A 25 4.15 -1.52 -1.07
CA PHE A 25 5.60 -1.67 -1.01
C PHE A 25 6.15 -1.77 0.42
N ASP A 26 5.34 -1.49 1.44
CA ASP A 26 5.72 -1.70 2.83
C ASP A 26 4.47 -1.81 3.69
N ILE A 27 4.61 -2.47 4.83
CA ILE A 27 3.49 -2.73 5.75
C ILE A 27 3.93 -2.42 7.17
N ASP A 28 3.14 -1.61 7.87
CA ASP A 28 3.30 -1.38 9.29
C ASP A 28 2.23 -2.18 10.03
N PRO A 29 2.59 -3.04 10.99
CA PRO A 29 1.60 -3.83 11.73
C PRO A 29 0.58 -2.99 12.49
N ILE A 30 1.01 -1.79 12.90
CA ILE A 30 0.15 -0.79 13.52
C ILE A 30 0.53 0.57 12.97
N PHE A 31 -0.31 1.57 13.18
CA PHE A 31 -0.07 2.94 12.71
C PHE A 31 1.26 3.48 13.25
N GLN A 32 2.11 3.99 12.35
CA GLN A 32 3.43 4.55 12.67
C GLN A 32 3.56 6.03 12.33
N GLY A 33 2.48 6.67 11.93
CA GLY A 33 2.49 8.11 11.63
C GLY A 33 2.39 8.96 12.89
N SER A 34 2.37 10.28 12.71
CA SER A 34 2.19 11.21 13.83
C SER A 34 0.70 11.43 14.11
N GLU A 35 0.39 11.84 15.34
CA GLU A 35 -0.97 12.23 15.71
C GLU A 35 -1.48 13.38 14.84
N GLU A 36 -0.61 14.33 14.55
CA GLU A 36 -0.97 15.48 13.73
C GLU A 36 -1.38 15.05 12.33
N TRP A 37 -0.61 14.16 11.71
CA TRP A 37 -0.94 13.62 10.40
C TRP A 37 -2.29 12.88 10.44
N TYR A 38 -2.47 12.04 11.48
CA TYR A 38 -3.70 11.27 11.64
C TYR A 38 -4.92 12.18 11.73
N GLU A 39 -4.83 13.24 12.54
CA GLU A 39 -5.93 14.18 12.72
C GLU A 39 -6.28 14.94 11.44
N GLN A 40 -5.27 15.27 10.62
CA GLN A 40 -5.48 16.05 9.42
C GLN A 40 -5.89 15.21 8.22
N VAL A 41 -5.37 13.99 8.08
CA VAL A 41 -5.46 13.21 6.85
C VAL A 41 -6.39 12.02 6.99
N ALA A 42 -6.38 11.35 8.13
CA ALA A 42 -7.16 10.12 8.34
C ALA A 42 -8.60 10.44 8.75
N ARG A 43 -9.36 11.04 7.86
CA ARG A 43 -10.71 11.54 8.16
C ARG A 43 -11.71 10.48 8.58
N SER A 44 -11.55 9.26 8.08
CA SER A 44 -12.43 8.14 8.43
C SER A 44 -12.12 7.55 9.80
N ARG A 45 -11.11 8.06 10.49
CA ARG A 45 -10.68 7.59 11.81
C ARG A 45 -10.43 6.09 11.86
N PRO A 46 -9.62 5.54 10.94
CA PRO A 46 -9.38 4.10 10.95
C PRO A 46 -8.56 3.68 12.18
N SER A 47 -8.70 2.42 12.57
CA SER A 47 -8.00 1.90 13.74
C SER A 47 -6.48 2.04 13.60
N LYS A 48 -5.84 2.56 14.64
CA LYS A 48 -4.39 2.64 14.72
C LYS A 48 -3.75 1.30 15.11
N ASN A 49 -4.54 0.36 15.63
CA ASN A 49 -4.06 -0.93 16.13
C ASN A 49 -4.13 -2.04 15.08
N LYS A 50 -4.42 -1.70 13.84
CA LYS A 50 -4.47 -2.63 12.71
C LYS A 50 -3.42 -2.24 11.68
N PRO A 51 -3.13 -3.11 10.71
CA PRO A 51 -2.10 -2.80 9.70
C PRO A 51 -2.40 -1.55 8.87
N TRP A 52 -1.33 -0.85 8.53
CA TRP A 52 -1.33 0.28 7.62
C TRP A 52 -0.32 0.01 6.52
N TYR A 53 -0.59 0.51 5.33
CA TYR A 53 0.16 0.15 4.12
C TYR A 53 0.77 1.38 3.45
N HIS A 54 2.04 1.23 3.06
CA HIS A 54 2.71 2.19 2.19
C HIS A 54 2.49 1.73 0.76
N VAL A 55 1.87 2.58 -0.06
CA VAL A 55 1.48 2.19 -1.42
C VAL A 55 1.91 3.22 -2.45
N LEU A 56 2.20 2.73 -3.67
CA LEU A 56 2.44 3.57 -4.83
C LEU A 56 1.15 3.64 -5.64
N VAL A 57 0.70 4.85 -5.93
CA VAL A 57 -0.55 5.08 -6.67
C VAL A 57 -0.26 5.11 -8.17
N HIS A 58 -1.01 4.32 -8.93
CA HIS A 58 -0.87 4.27 -10.39
C HIS A 58 -1.03 5.66 -11.01
N THR A 59 -0.11 6.01 -11.89
CA THR A 59 -0.03 7.30 -12.60
C THR A 59 0.24 8.52 -11.72
N ALA A 60 0.61 8.31 -10.45
CA ALA A 60 1.04 9.39 -9.56
C ALA A 60 2.56 9.41 -9.42
N GLU A 61 3.09 10.41 -8.73
CA GLU A 61 4.53 10.54 -8.51
C GLU A 61 4.92 10.33 -7.04
N HIS A 62 3.94 10.15 -6.18
CA HIS A 62 4.16 10.04 -4.74
C HIS A 62 3.63 8.72 -4.19
N SER A 63 3.98 8.43 -2.96
CA SER A 63 3.41 7.32 -2.21
C SER A 63 2.35 7.83 -1.25
N THR A 64 1.47 6.94 -0.80
CA THR A 64 0.48 7.27 0.23
C THR A 64 0.49 6.21 1.31
N TYR A 65 -0.09 6.55 2.45
CA TYR A 65 -0.15 5.69 3.64
C TYR A 65 -1.62 5.45 3.98
N VAL A 66 -2.04 4.19 3.95
CA VAL A 66 -3.47 3.86 3.97
C VAL A 66 -3.75 2.75 4.97
N ALA A 67 -4.81 2.93 5.75
CA ALA A 67 -5.29 1.90 6.66
C ALA A 67 -5.92 0.72 5.91
N GLU A 68 -5.78 -0.47 6.48
CA GLU A 68 -6.28 -1.70 5.88
C GLU A 68 -7.76 -1.65 5.53
N GLN A 69 -8.58 -1.06 6.38
CA GLN A 69 -10.02 -1.01 6.17
C GLN A 69 -10.45 -0.25 4.93
N ASN A 70 -9.57 0.61 4.40
CA ASN A 70 -9.86 1.41 3.22
C ASN A 70 -9.40 0.77 1.91
N LEU A 71 -8.91 -0.47 1.97
CA LEU A 71 -8.32 -1.16 0.83
C LEU A 71 -9.07 -2.46 0.52
N ASP A 72 -9.17 -2.75 -0.78
CA ASP A 72 -9.67 -4.02 -1.29
C ASP A 72 -8.67 -4.59 -2.29
N PRO A 73 -8.63 -5.92 -2.45
CA PRO A 73 -7.78 -6.51 -3.49
C PRO A 73 -8.30 -6.11 -4.88
N GLU A 74 -7.36 -5.91 -5.80
CA GLU A 74 -7.72 -5.63 -7.19
C GLU A 74 -8.03 -6.94 -7.91
N GLU A 75 -9.23 -7.05 -8.47
CA GLU A 75 -9.66 -8.27 -9.15
C GLU A 75 -8.98 -8.47 -10.50
N ASN A 76 -8.61 -7.39 -11.17
CA ASN A 76 -7.96 -7.41 -12.48
C ASN A 76 -6.63 -6.66 -12.41
N PRO A 77 -5.62 -7.25 -11.75
CA PRO A 77 -4.35 -6.54 -11.57
C PRO A 77 -3.66 -6.27 -12.88
N LYS A 78 -3.11 -5.06 -12.98
CA LYS A 78 -2.32 -4.61 -14.13
C LYS A 78 -1.06 -3.92 -13.62
N ALA A 79 -0.07 -3.82 -14.47
CA ALA A 79 1.17 -3.14 -14.12
C ALA A 79 0.90 -1.70 -13.68
N ILE A 80 1.63 -1.25 -12.68
CA ILE A 80 1.53 0.08 -12.11
C ILE A 80 2.55 1.00 -12.79
N GLN A 81 2.10 2.16 -13.24
CA GLN A 81 2.99 3.20 -13.75
C GLN A 81 3.33 4.15 -12.61
N HIS A 82 4.58 4.10 -12.17
CA HIS A 82 5.07 4.96 -11.10
C HIS A 82 6.59 5.05 -11.18
N PRO A 83 7.16 6.24 -10.93
CA PRO A 83 8.62 6.42 -11.05
C PRO A 83 9.44 5.52 -10.13
N LEU A 84 8.89 5.07 -9.01
CA LEU A 84 9.62 4.24 -8.05
C LEU A 84 9.47 2.73 -8.27
N ILE A 85 8.69 2.30 -9.26
CA ILE A 85 8.46 0.87 -9.49
C ILE A 85 9.78 0.12 -9.69
N ASN A 86 10.64 0.61 -10.58
CA ASN A 86 11.90 -0.07 -10.89
C ASN A 86 12.93 0.01 -9.76
N SER A 87 12.78 0.95 -8.86
CA SER A 87 13.65 1.06 -7.68
C SER A 87 13.28 0.05 -6.60
N LEU A 88 12.01 -0.28 -6.49
CA LEU A 88 11.50 -1.11 -5.40
C LEU A 88 11.28 -2.57 -5.80
N PHE A 89 10.91 -2.82 -7.05
CA PHE A 89 10.51 -4.15 -7.49
C PHE A 89 11.38 -4.66 -8.63
N THR A 90 11.50 -6.01 -8.72
CA THR A 90 12.27 -6.66 -9.77
C THR A 90 11.44 -6.96 -11.00
N LYS A 91 10.18 -7.38 -10.79
CA LYS A 91 9.31 -7.80 -11.90
C LYS A 91 7.85 -7.78 -11.49
N PHE A 92 7.00 -7.80 -12.50
CA PHE A 92 5.55 -8.02 -12.39
C PHE A 92 5.20 -9.29 -13.16
N ASP A 93 4.51 -10.23 -12.50
CA ASP A 93 4.20 -11.53 -13.12
C ASP A 93 2.79 -11.60 -13.74
N GLY A 94 2.12 -10.46 -13.85
CA GLY A 94 0.74 -10.39 -14.33
C GLY A 94 -0.28 -10.31 -13.20
N MET A 95 0.14 -10.64 -11.98
CA MET A 95 -0.73 -10.63 -10.80
C MET A 95 -0.19 -9.76 -9.68
N GLN A 96 1.13 -9.76 -9.50
CA GLN A 96 1.77 -9.04 -8.40
C GLN A 96 3.19 -8.66 -8.74
N TYR A 97 3.74 -7.74 -7.95
CA TYR A 97 5.13 -7.34 -8.01
C TYR A 97 5.96 -8.11 -7.01
N TYR A 98 7.26 -8.20 -7.27
CA TYR A 98 8.23 -8.83 -6.38
C TYR A 98 9.27 -7.83 -5.93
N LEU A 99 9.41 -7.67 -4.62
CA LEU A 99 10.35 -6.73 -4.02
C LEU A 99 11.77 -7.11 -4.39
N LYS A 100 12.61 -6.11 -4.65
CA LYS A 100 14.03 -6.35 -4.89
C LYS A 100 14.69 -6.95 -3.66
N SER A 101 15.56 -7.93 -3.88
CA SER A 101 16.39 -8.46 -2.81
C SER A 101 17.35 -7.37 -2.32
N ARG A 102 17.48 -7.27 -1.01
CA ARG A 102 18.45 -6.34 -0.44
C ARG A 102 19.82 -7.02 -0.44
N PRO A 103 20.87 -6.32 -0.90
CA PRO A 103 22.21 -6.85 -0.73
C PRO A 103 22.53 -6.95 0.77
N ASN A 104 23.13 -8.03 1.15
CA ASN A 104 23.55 -8.21 2.54
C ASN A 104 24.86 -7.48 2.82
#